data_94719c8cde14419d843a0adbd91ed8e7
#
_entry.id   94719c8cde14419d843a0adbd91ed8e7
#
_cell.length_a   1.000
_cell.length_b   1.000
_cell.length_c   1.000
_cell.angle_alpha   90.00
_cell.angle_beta   90.00
_cell.angle_gamma   90.00
#
_symmetry.space_group_name_H-M   'P 1'
#
loop_
_entity.id
_entity.type
_entity.pdbx_description
1 polymer ?
#
loop_
_entity_poly.entity_id
_entity_poly.type
_entity_poly.pdbx_seq_one_letter_code
_entity_poly.pdbx_strand_id
1 'polypeptide(L)'
;MRIPESIEEAIETGNEAELKDICRGLHPADAAAAFTSLDEDQQELFAKFLDNEALSLITSFLPAPESADLVAGLEEQDRSVILESLPDDVVTDLIQETDLDHQQEYEELLSGEKKDAVETLLSYPEDSAGGRMTTAFAKVRVGMTVKETIETLEETKEDAEILARIYVTDDHNRILGKVRLRDLTFNKWSTPINEIMDNEQISISAEADQEEALKLMVKYDMLALPVVDLDNRLLGIITFDDALEIQEEESTEAVSYTH
;
A
#
# COMPACT_ATOMS: atom_id res chain seq x y z
N MET A 1 -14.94 -28.50 -0.96
CA MET A 1 -15.74 -27.42 -1.52
C MET A 1 -14.72 -26.34 -1.90
N ARG A 2 -14.80 -25.76 -3.07
CA ARG A 2 -13.90 -24.65 -3.45
C ARG A 2 -14.30 -23.39 -2.70
N ILE A 3 -13.36 -22.54 -2.32
CA ILE A 3 -13.63 -21.31 -1.55
C ILE A 3 -14.73 -20.46 -2.20
N PRO A 4 -14.74 -20.19 -3.53
CA PRO A 4 -15.81 -19.46 -4.18
C PRO A 4 -17.18 -20.12 -4.02
N GLU A 5 -17.31 -21.46 -4.17
CA GLU A 5 -18.57 -22.19 -4.04
C GLU A 5 -19.22 -22.06 -2.66
N SER A 6 -18.40 -21.96 -1.59
CA SER A 6 -18.94 -21.79 -0.22
C SER A 6 -19.40 -20.35 0.06
N ILE A 7 -18.72 -19.37 -0.55
CA ILE A 7 -19.12 -17.96 -0.47
C ILE A 7 -20.40 -17.73 -1.26
N GLU A 8 -20.50 -18.23 -2.50
CA GLU A 8 -21.71 -18.18 -3.31
C GLU A 8 -22.90 -18.81 -2.58
N GLU A 9 -22.75 -20.02 -2.00
CA GLU A 9 -23.82 -20.70 -1.25
C GLU A 9 -24.27 -19.88 -0.02
N ALA A 10 -23.34 -19.27 0.71
CA ALA A 10 -23.66 -18.41 1.86
C ALA A 10 -24.42 -17.14 1.43
N ILE A 11 -24.07 -16.54 0.29
CA ILE A 11 -24.76 -15.38 -0.29
C ILE A 11 -26.16 -15.79 -0.76
N GLU A 12 -26.29 -16.85 -1.56
CA GLU A 12 -27.57 -17.32 -2.10
C GLU A 12 -28.57 -17.71 -1.00
N THR A 13 -28.09 -18.26 0.11
CA THR A 13 -28.93 -18.62 1.26
C THR A 13 -29.18 -17.44 2.21
N GLY A 14 -28.54 -16.28 1.99
CA GLY A 14 -28.63 -15.12 2.87
C GLY A 14 -28.03 -15.38 4.26
N ASN A 15 -27.08 -16.29 4.37
CA ASN A 15 -26.46 -16.68 5.63
C ASN A 15 -25.26 -15.79 5.98
N GLU A 16 -25.54 -14.58 6.43
CA GLU A 16 -24.53 -13.57 6.83
C GLU A 16 -23.51 -14.11 7.83
N ALA A 17 -23.95 -14.91 8.83
CA ALA A 17 -23.06 -15.46 9.85
C ALA A 17 -22.05 -16.44 9.24
N GLU A 18 -22.48 -17.28 8.32
CA GLU A 18 -21.62 -18.24 7.62
C GLU A 18 -20.63 -17.52 6.72
N LEU A 19 -21.05 -16.49 5.98
CA LEU A 19 -20.17 -15.68 5.15
C LEU A 19 -19.06 -15.01 5.99
N LYS A 20 -19.42 -14.40 7.12
CA LYS A 20 -18.44 -13.81 8.06
C LYS A 20 -17.45 -14.84 8.60
N ASP A 21 -17.93 -16.02 8.97
CA ASP A 21 -17.06 -17.09 9.47
C ASP A 21 -16.11 -17.62 8.38
N ILE A 22 -16.60 -17.77 7.14
CA ILE A 22 -15.78 -18.14 5.99
C ILE A 22 -14.68 -17.08 5.77
N CYS A 23 -15.03 -15.81 5.63
CA CYS A 23 -14.08 -14.73 5.37
C CYS A 23 -13.05 -14.56 6.49
N ARG A 24 -13.45 -14.70 7.76
CA ARG A 24 -12.50 -14.69 8.89
C ARG A 24 -11.51 -15.86 8.89
N GLY A 25 -11.90 -16.99 8.29
CA GLY A 25 -11.04 -18.18 8.16
C GLY A 25 -10.10 -18.16 6.96
N LEU A 26 -10.28 -17.21 6.04
CA LEU A 26 -9.47 -17.05 4.83
C LEU A 26 -8.37 -16.00 5.01
N HIS A 27 -7.34 -16.13 4.19
CA HIS A 27 -6.45 -15.00 3.96
C HIS A 27 -7.21 -13.90 3.18
N PRO A 28 -7.06 -12.59 3.48
CA PRO A 28 -7.77 -11.53 2.77
C PRO A 28 -7.62 -11.59 1.23
N ALA A 29 -6.42 -11.94 0.72
CA ALA A 29 -6.19 -12.14 -0.71
C ALA A 29 -7.05 -13.27 -1.33
N ASP A 30 -7.32 -14.36 -0.60
CA ASP A 30 -8.20 -15.43 -1.07
C ASP A 30 -9.67 -14.97 -1.08
N ALA A 31 -10.05 -14.13 -0.12
CA ALA A 31 -11.38 -13.54 -0.06
C ALA A 31 -11.59 -12.50 -1.19
N ALA A 32 -10.56 -11.70 -1.50
CA ALA A 32 -10.56 -10.78 -2.64
C ALA A 32 -10.70 -11.53 -3.97
N ALA A 33 -9.92 -12.58 -4.19
CA ALA A 33 -10.02 -13.43 -5.38
C ALA A 33 -11.40 -14.09 -5.51
N ALA A 34 -12.04 -14.48 -4.39
CA ALA A 34 -13.40 -14.97 -4.40
C ALA A 34 -14.41 -13.87 -4.77
N PHE A 35 -14.26 -12.66 -4.21
CA PHE A 35 -15.10 -11.49 -4.52
C PHE A 35 -15.06 -11.17 -6.02
N THR A 36 -13.89 -11.11 -6.64
CA THR A 36 -13.73 -10.86 -8.08
C THR A 36 -14.42 -11.91 -8.96
N SER A 37 -14.62 -13.14 -8.44
CA SER A 37 -15.34 -14.20 -9.17
C SER A 37 -16.88 -14.14 -9.09
N LEU A 38 -17.42 -13.28 -8.21
CA LEU A 38 -18.87 -13.10 -8.01
C LEU A 38 -19.46 -12.19 -9.09
N ASP A 39 -20.77 -12.34 -9.36
CA ASP A 39 -21.50 -11.36 -10.17
C ASP A 39 -21.84 -10.10 -9.36
N GLU A 40 -22.28 -9.02 -10.04
CA GLU A 40 -22.55 -7.71 -9.42
C GLU A 40 -23.56 -7.80 -8.26
N ASP A 41 -24.65 -8.57 -8.41
CA ASP A 41 -25.67 -8.75 -7.36
C ASP A 41 -25.09 -9.48 -6.13
N GLN A 42 -24.22 -10.45 -6.37
CA GLN A 42 -23.52 -11.21 -5.32
C GLN A 42 -22.47 -10.36 -4.62
N GLN A 43 -21.73 -9.50 -5.36
CA GLN A 43 -20.74 -8.56 -4.81
C GLN A 43 -21.41 -7.54 -3.89
N GLU A 44 -22.59 -6.99 -4.26
CA GLU A 44 -23.35 -6.09 -3.40
C GLU A 44 -23.77 -6.77 -2.09
N LEU A 45 -24.25 -8.02 -2.16
CA LEU A 45 -24.63 -8.78 -0.96
C LEU A 45 -23.41 -9.14 -0.10
N PHE A 46 -22.30 -9.48 -0.72
CA PHE A 46 -21.04 -9.75 -0.03
C PHE A 46 -20.59 -8.52 0.78
N ALA A 47 -20.55 -7.35 0.15
CA ALA A 47 -20.18 -6.11 0.81
C ALA A 47 -21.15 -5.77 1.97
N LYS A 48 -22.44 -5.95 1.77
CA LYS A 48 -23.47 -5.67 2.79
C LYS A 48 -23.41 -6.60 4.01
N PHE A 49 -22.92 -7.82 3.85
CA PHE A 49 -22.89 -8.81 4.93
C PHE A 49 -21.62 -8.72 5.78
N LEU A 50 -20.55 -8.10 5.29
CA LEU A 50 -19.30 -7.97 6.02
C LEU A 50 -19.26 -6.68 6.85
N ASP A 51 -18.40 -6.66 7.85
CA ASP A 51 -18.10 -5.45 8.61
C ASP A 51 -16.94 -4.67 7.93
N ASN A 52 -16.79 -3.40 8.30
CA ASN A 52 -15.80 -2.51 7.69
C ASN A 52 -14.37 -2.99 7.86
N GLU A 53 -14.05 -3.70 8.96
CA GLU A 53 -12.71 -4.27 9.18
C GLU A 53 -12.39 -5.35 8.12
N ALA A 54 -13.33 -6.28 7.90
CA ALA A 54 -13.19 -7.32 6.89
C ALA A 54 -13.18 -6.74 5.46
N LEU A 55 -14.06 -5.77 5.17
CA LEU A 55 -14.12 -5.10 3.86
C LEU A 55 -12.81 -4.34 3.57
N SER A 56 -12.28 -3.60 4.52
CA SER A 56 -11.01 -2.88 4.36
C SER A 56 -9.85 -3.83 4.02
N LEU A 57 -9.74 -4.93 4.79
CA LEU A 57 -8.71 -5.95 4.53
C LEU A 57 -8.86 -6.61 3.14
N ILE A 58 -10.08 -6.84 2.67
CA ILE A 58 -10.33 -7.42 1.36
C ILE A 58 -10.03 -6.40 0.26
N THR A 59 -10.47 -5.16 0.42
CA THR A 59 -10.27 -4.07 -0.53
C THR A 59 -8.79 -3.82 -0.81
N SER A 60 -7.91 -3.93 0.20
CA SER A 60 -6.46 -3.77 0.00
C SER A 60 -5.79 -4.85 -0.86
N PHE A 61 -6.52 -5.93 -1.20
CA PHE A 61 -6.05 -6.99 -2.10
C PHE A 61 -6.83 -7.06 -3.41
N LEU A 62 -7.77 -6.15 -3.64
CA LEU A 62 -8.50 -6.06 -4.91
C LEU A 62 -7.70 -5.20 -5.90
N PRO A 63 -7.78 -5.51 -7.20
CA PRO A 63 -7.34 -4.56 -8.21
C PRO A 63 -8.07 -3.21 -8.08
N ALA A 64 -7.43 -2.11 -8.46
CA ALA A 64 -7.96 -0.76 -8.27
C ALA A 64 -9.39 -0.55 -8.84
N PRO A 65 -9.74 -1.04 -10.05
CA PRO A 65 -11.10 -0.92 -10.57
C PRO A 65 -12.15 -1.59 -9.69
N GLU A 66 -11.90 -2.83 -9.23
CA GLU A 66 -12.81 -3.59 -8.36
C GLU A 66 -12.90 -2.98 -6.97
N SER A 67 -11.80 -2.40 -6.47
CA SER A 67 -11.78 -1.64 -5.22
C SER A 67 -12.66 -0.40 -5.32
N ALA A 68 -12.58 0.33 -6.42
CA ALA A 68 -13.39 1.51 -6.70
C ALA A 68 -14.88 1.15 -6.77
N ASP A 69 -15.24 0.08 -7.48
CA ASP A 69 -16.63 -0.40 -7.60
C ASP A 69 -17.19 -0.83 -6.24
N LEU A 70 -16.42 -1.57 -5.44
CA LEU A 70 -16.82 -1.98 -4.11
C LEU A 70 -17.10 -0.77 -3.22
N VAL A 71 -16.15 0.18 -3.16
CA VAL A 71 -16.26 1.37 -2.31
C VAL A 71 -17.41 2.28 -2.78
N ALA A 72 -17.63 2.43 -4.09
CA ALA A 72 -18.75 3.19 -4.63
C ALA A 72 -20.12 2.63 -4.21
N GLY A 73 -20.25 1.31 -4.06
CA GLY A 73 -21.46 0.63 -3.62
C GLY A 73 -21.80 0.80 -2.14
N LEU A 74 -20.89 1.35 -1.31
CA LEU A 74 -21.08 1.51 0.13
C LEU A 74 -21.84 2.79 0.49
N GLU A 75 -22.44 2.81 1.68
CA GLU A 75 -22.98 4.05 2.25
C GLU A 75 -21.83 5.01 2.68
N GLU A 76 -22.05 6.32 2.64
CA GLU A 76 -21.03 7.36 2.92
C GLU A 76 -20.26 7.13 4.23
N GLN A 77 -20.96 6.69 5.29
CA GLN A 77 -20.31 6.40 6.58
C GLN A 77 -19.31 5.25 6.51
N ASP A 78 -19.68 4.15 5.84
CA ASP A 78 -18.83 2.97 5.69
C ASP A 78 -17.69 3.26 4.74
N ARG A 79 -17.95 3.99 3.66
CA ARG A 79 -16.97 4.48 2.70
C ARG A 79 -15.87 5.29 3.39
N SER A 80 -16.24 6.27 4.23
CA SER A 80 -15.27 7.06 4.99
C SER A 80 -14.39 6.20 5.90
N VAL A 81 -14.98 5.22 6.60
CA VAL A 81 -14.22 4.33 7.48
C VAL A 81 -13.23 3.47 6.69
N ILE A 82 -13.63 2.96 5.54
CA ILE A 82 -12.78 2.12 4.71
C ILE A 82 -11.64 2.95 4.10
N LEU A 83 -11.93 4.10 3.49
CA LEU A 83 -10.92 4.98 2.92
C LEU A 83 -9.87 5.43 3.95
N GLU A 84 -10.27 5.71 5.19
CA GLU A 84 -9.36 6.07 6.27
C GLU A 84 -8.48 4.88 6.76
N SER A 85 -8.93 3.66 6.56
CA SER A 85 -8.23 2.45 7.05
C SER A 85 -7.34 1.77 6.00
N LEU A 86 -7.55 2.06 4.70
CA LEU A 86 -6.72 1.51 3.62
C LEU A 86 -5.32 2.15 3.60
N PRO A 87 -4.28 1.51 3.05
CA PRO A 87 -3.00 2.14 2.73
C PRO A 87 -3.17 3.37 1.81
N ASP A 88 -2.26 4.35 1.89
CA ASP A 88 -2.38 5.63 1.17
C ASP A 88 -2.32 5.44 -0.36
N ASP A 89 -1.46 4.57 -0.84
CA ASP A 89 -1.31 4.15 -2.24
C ASP A 89 -2.59 3.47 -2.74
N VAL A 90 -3.15 2.51 -2.01
CA VAL A 90 -4.40 1.84 -2.38
C VAL A 90 -5.56 2.84 -2.50
N VAL A 91 -5.64 3.83 -1.60
CA VAL A 91 -6.65 4.90 -1.71
C VAL A 91 -6.40 5.78 -2.92
N THR A 92 -5.14 6.05 -3.24
CA THR A 92 -4.76 6.86 -4.40
C THR A 92 -5.17 6.19 -5.69
N ASP A 93 -4.82 4.91 -5.86
CA ASP A 93 -5.17 4.10 -7.04
C ASP A 93 -6.69 3.98 -7.20
N LEU A 94 -7.39 3.73 -6.09
CA LEU A 94 -8.85 3.69 -6.07
C LEU A 94 -9.49 5.02 -6.51
N ILE A 95 -8.96 6.17 -6.05
CA ILE A 95 -9.43 7.49 -6.45
C ILE A 95 -9.17 7.72 -7.94
N GLN A 96 -8.02 7.33 -8.47
CA GLN A 96 -7.67 7.49 -9.89
C GLN A 96 -8.60 6.70 -10.81
N GLU A 97 -9.10 5.56 -10.38
CA GLU A 97 -10.07 4.73 -11.13
C GLU A 97 -11.51 5.27 -11.08
N THR A 98 -11.81 6.25 -10.23
CA THR A 98 -13.17 6.82 -10.13
C THR A 98 -13.37 8.01 -11.05
N ASP A 99 -14.64 8.38 -11.32
CA ASP A 99 -14.95 9.61 -12.05
C ASP A 99 -14.68 10.88 -11.22
N LEU A 100 -14.52 12.02 -11.87
CA LEU A 100 -14.12 13.28 -11.25
C LEU A 100 -15.04 13.76 -10.11
N ASP A 101 -16.33 13.41 -10.15
CA ASP A 101 -17.28 13.81 -9.10
C ASP A 101 -17.04 13.00 -7.83
N HIS A 102 -16.79 11.71 -7.96
CA HIS A 102 -16.44 10.82 -6.83
C HIS A 102 -15.02 11.04 -6.32
N GLN A 103 -14.06 11.36 -7.18
CA GLN A 103 -12.70 11.71 -6.74
C GLN A 103 -12.73 12.82 -5.68
N GLN A 104 -13.43 13.92 -5.99
CA GLN A 104 -13.54 15.04 -5.05
C GLN A 104 -14.27 14.65 -3.75
N GLU A 105 -15.33 13.83 -3.85
CA GLU A 105 -16.05 13.30 -2.69
C GLU A 105 -15.12 12.49 -1.79
N TYR A 106 -14.33 11.57 -2.37
CA TYR A 106 -13.43 10.70 -1.61
C TYR A 106 -12.30 11.49 -0.94
N GLU A 107 -11.70 12.46 -1.62
CA GLU A 107 -10.73 13.37 -1.02
C GLU A 107 -11.32 14.18 0.16
N GLU A 108 -12.60 14.56 0.10
CA GLU A 108 -13.29 15.27 1.19
C GLU A 108 -13.61 14.36 2.38
N LEU A 109 -13.74 13.04 2.18
CA LEU A 109 -13.93 12.06 3.24
C LEU A 109 -12.65 11.75 4.03
N LEU A 110 -11.47 12.03 3.45
CA LEU A 110 -10.18 11.85 4.11
C LEU A 110 -9.86 13.00 5.07
N SER A 111 -9.13 12.72 6.13
CA SER A 111 -8.76 13.69 7.14
C SER A 111 -7.29 13.65 7.54
N GLY A 112 -6.77 14.77 8.10
CA GLY A 112 -5.45 14.86 8.71
C GLY A 112 -4.30 14.46 7.81
N GLU A 113 -3.38 13.65 8.35
CA GLU A 113 -2.16 13.20 7.66
C GLU A 113 -2.47 12.30 6.46
N LYS A 114 -3.54 11.52 6.53
CA LYS A 114 -4.01 10.66 5.44
C LYS A 114 -4.35 11.46 4.20
N LYS A 115 -5.12 12.54 4.36
CA LYS A 115 -5.47 13.44 3.26
C LYS A 115 -4.24 14.05 2.62
N ASP A 116 -3.31 14.58 3.44
CA ASP A 116 -2.07 15.19 2.95
C ASP A 116 -1.20 14.19 2.17
N ALA A 117 -1.17 12.92 2.63
CA ALA A 117 -0.44 11.85 1.97
C ALA A 117 -1.06 11.51 0.60
N VAL A 118 -2.37 11.27 0.54
CA VAL A 118 -3.09 10.95 -0.71
C VAL A 118 -3.02 12.11 -1.70
N GLU A 119 -3.24 13.36 -1.27
CA GLU A 119 -3.08 14.55 -2.13
C GLU A 119 -1.64 14.66 -2.70
N THR A 120 -0.64 14.26 -1.92
CA THR A 120 0.75 14.22 -2.38
C THR A 120 0.94 13.17 -3.47
N LEU A 121 0.42 11.95 -3.28
CA LEU A 121 0.50 10.86 -4.26
C LEU A 121 -0.24 11.24 -5.56
N LEU A 122 -1.47 11.75 -5.46
CA LEU A 122 -2.27 12.22 -6.60
C LEU A 122 -1.61 13.36 -7.40
N SER A 123 -0.64 14.07 -6.82
CA SER A 123 0.09 15.12 -7.53
C SER A 123 1.10 14.61 -8.57
N TYR A 124 1.45 13.32 -8.51
CA TYR A 124 2.34 12.65 -9.45
C TYR A 124 1.57 11.95 -10.57
N PRO A 125 2.15 11.82 -11.78
CA PRO A 125 1.58 10.94 -12.80
C PRO A 125 1.48 9.50 -12.31
N GLU A 126 0.41 8.81 -12.65
CA GLU A 126 0.13 7.44 -12.26
C GLU A 126 1.25 6.46 -12.65
N ASP A 127 1.83 6.64 -13.85
CA ASP A 127 2.92 5.85 -14.40
C ASP A 127 4.33 6.27 -13.93
N SER A 128 4.41 7.17 -12.94
CA SER A 128 5.67 7.62 -12.34
C SER A 128 6.00 6.88 -11.05
N ALA A 129 7.28 6.90 -10.65
CA ALA A 129 7.71 6.37 -9.36
C ALA A 129 7.02 7.06 -8.16
N GLY A 130 6.64 8.33 -8.31
CA GLY A 130 5.89 9.09 -7.30
C GLY A 130 4.43 8.67 -7.22
N GLY A 131 3.81 8.28 -8.34
CA GLY A 131 2.44 7.76 -8.38
C GLY A 131 2.33 6.33 -7.82
N ARG A 132 3.39 5.55 -7.96
CA ARG A 132 3.44 4.14 -7.51
C ARG A 132 4.06 3.93 -6.13
N MET A 133 4.42 4.99 -5.41
CA MET A 133 5.03 4.85 -4.09
C MET A 133 3.99 4.79 -2.98
N THR A 134 4.31 4.05 -1.91
CA THR A 134 3.60 4.18 -0.63
C THR A 134 4.33 5.15 0.30
N THR A 135 3.58 5.85 1.17
CA THR A 135 4.14 6.70 2.23
C THR A 135 4.32 5.94 3.55
N ALA A 136 3.83 4.70 3.63
CA ALA A 136 3.86 3.82 4.80
C ALA A 136 5.22 3.11 4.98
N PHE A 137 6.27 3.84 5.32
CA PHE A 137 7.62 3.31 5.50
C PHE A 137 8.29 3.78 6.81
N ALA A 138 9.20 2.93 7.31
CA ALA A 138 9.94 3.23 8.53
C ALA A 138 11.14 4.16 8.25
N LYS A 139 11.19 5.31 8.92
CA LYS A 139 12.32 6.25 8.88
C LYS A 139 12.75 6.70 10.26
N VAL A 140 14.06 6.94 10.40
CA VAL A 140 14.67 7.45 11.65
C VAL A 140 15.72 8.50 11.32
N ARG A 141 16.06 9.32 12.29
CA ARG A 141 17.06 10.37 12.12
C ARG A 141 18.48 9.86 12.38
N VAL A 142 19.42 10.36 11.60
CA VAL A 142 20.83 10.17 11.86
C VAL A 142 21.20 10.71 13.25
N GLY A 143 22.08 10.00 13.95
CA GLY A 143 22.50 10.38 15.33
C GLY A 143 21.67 9.73 16.44
N MET A 144 20.53 9.15 16.16
CA MET A 144 19.81 8.29 17.11
C MET A 144 20.65 7.07 17.47
N THR A 145 20.48 6.58 18.69
CA THR A 145 21.00 5.30 19.16
C THR A 145 20.06 4.16 18.75
N VAL A 146 20.54 2.93 18.80
CA VAL A 146 19.71 1.73 18.60
C VAL A 146 18.47 1.75 19.48
N LYS A 147 18.60 2.17 20.75
CA LYS A 147 17.46 2.27 21.67
C LYS A 147 16.41 3.27 21.18
N GLU A 148 16.83 4.50 20.88
CA GLU A 148 15.93 5.57 20.40
C GLU A 148 15.26 5.17 19.08
N THR A 149 15.99 4.48 18.19
CA THR A 149 15.43 3.94 16.96
C THR A 149 14.32 2.94 17.22
N ILE A 150 14.52 1.98 18.14
CA ILE A 150 13.50 0.99 18.48
C ILE A 150 12.27 1.67 19.10
N GLU A 151 12.47 2.63 20.01
CA GLU A 151 11.38 3.40 20.62
C GLU A 151 10.57 4.16 19.56
N THR A 152 11.22 4.79 18.57
CA THR A 152 10.54 5.45 17.45
C THR A 152 9.75 4.46 16.58
N LEU A 153 10.32 3.29 16.29
CA LEU A 153 9.64 2.25 15.51
C LEU A 153 8.44 1.63 16.24
N GLU A 154 8.46 1.59 17.58
CA GLU A 154 7.31 1.14 18.37
C GLU A 154 6.12 2.10 18.25
N GLU A 155 6.38 3.40 18.07
CA GLU A 155 5.35 4.43 17.90
C GLU A 155 4.72 4.38 16.48
N THR A 156 5.49 4.00 15.47
CA THR A 156 5.08 4.01 14.04
C THR A 156 4.86 2.62 13.44
N LYS A 157 4.87 1.56 14.24
CA LYS A 157 4.82 0.17 13.77
C LYS A 157 3.56 -0.22 12.99
N GLU A 158 2.45 0.47 13.25
CA GLU A 158 1.16 0.21 12.60
C GLU A 158 1.07 0.89 11.23
N ASP A 159 1.88 1.93 11.01
CA ASP A 159 1.85 2.73 9.78
C ASP A 159 2.92 2.28 8.76
N ALA A 160 3.86 1.41 9.15
CA ALA A 160 4.96 1.01 8.29
C ALA A 160 4.75 -0.41 7.72
N GLU A 161 4.53 -0.51 6.42
CA GLU A 161 4.37 -1.79 5.72
C GLU A 161 5.63 -2.65 5.78
N ILE A 162 6.80 -2.06 5.60
CA ILE A 162 8.08 -2.77 5.57
C ILE A 162 9.03 -2.29 6.68
N LEU A 163 8.99 -2.98 7.83
CA LEU A 163 9.99 -2.79 8.89
C LEU A 163 11.35 -3.45 8.59
N ALA A 164 11.44 -4.31 7.58
CA ALA A 164 12.69 -4.98 7.22
C ALA A 164 13.79 -4.00 6.77
N ARG A 165 13.41 -2.82 6.29
CA ARG A 165 14.28 -1.70 5.90
C ARG A 165 13.83 -0.44 6.62
N ILE A 166 14.76 0.17 7.37
CA ILE A 166 14.54 1.42 8.09
C ILE A 166 15.45 2.46 7.45
N TYR A 167 14.87 3.50 6.90
CA TYR A 167 15.64 4.55 6.22
C TYR A 167 16.16 5.56 7.23
N VAL A 168 17.42 5.96 7.06
CA VAL A 168 18.08 6.95 7.92
C VAL A 168 18.16 8.27 7.15
N THR A 169 17.58 9.32 7.73
CA THR A 169 17.52 10.66 7.13
C THR A 169 18.22 11.70 7.98
N ASP A 170 18.60 12.83 7.37
CA ASP A 170 19.02 14.03 8.07
C ASP A 170 17.80 14.87 8.57
N ASP A 171 18.08 16.02 9.18
CA ASP A 171 17.06 16.96 9.66
C ASP A 171 16.21 17.60 8.54
N HIS A 172 16.62 17.46 7.29
CA HIS A 172 15.92 17.93 6.10
C HIS A 172 15.21 16.80 5.34
N ASN A 173 15.04 15.63 5.96
CA ASN A 173 14.47 14.43 5.38
C ASN A 173 15.26 13.85 4.19
N ARG A 174 16.53 14.22 4.00
CA ARG A 174 17.39 13.65 2.96
C ARG A 174 17.83 12.26 3.37
N ILE A 175 17.74 11.32 2.44
CA ILE A 175 18.16 9.94 2.70
C ILE A 175 19.69 9.85 2.80
N LEU A 176 20.18 9.29 3.91
CA LEU A 176 21.60 9.09 4.19
C LEU A 176 22.03 7.63 4.16
N GLY A 177 21.09 6.73 4.49
CA GLY A 177 21.38 5.33 4.62
C GLY A 177 20.15 4.51 4.95
N LYS A 178 20.36 3.23 5.19
CA LYS A 178 19.34 2.29 5.65
C LYS A 178 19.90 1.37 6.72
N VAL A 179 19.06 0.93 7.66
CA VAL A 179 19.37 -0.07 8.68
C VAL A 179 18.35 -1.19 8.56
N ARG A 180 18.79 -2.42 8.74
CA ARG A 180 17.89 -3.57 8.81
C ARG A 180 17.49 -3.81 10.26
N LEU A 181 16.24 -4.23 10.49
CA LEU A 181 15.75 -4.54 11.84
C LEU A 181 16.68 -5.54 12.57
N ARG A 182 17.25 -6.52 11.85
CA ARG A 182 18.22 -7.47 12.43
C ARG A 182 19.50 -6.79 12.96
N ASP A 183 19.93 -5.69 12.33
CA ASP A 183 21.14 -4.99 12.74
C ASP A 183 20.92 -4.26 14.07
N LEU A 184 19.70 -3.84 14.38
CA LEU A 184 19.33 -3.30 15.69
C LEU A 184 19.40 -4.36 16.80
N THR A 185 19.05 -5.63 16.50
CA THR A 185 19.02 -6.71 17.52
C THR A 185 20.41 -7.19 17.93
N PHE A 186 21.43 -7.03 17.08
CA PHE A 186 22.79 -7.51 17.32
C PHE A 186 23.75 -6.44 17.83
N ASN A 187 23.30 -5.19 17.92
CA ASN A 187 24.10 -4.08 18.41
C ASN A 187 23.68 -3.64 19.82
N LYS A 188 24.59 -2.94 20.52
CA LYS A 188 24.28 -2.41 21.86
C LYS A 188 23.27 -1.27 21.73
N TRP A 189 22.38 -1.14 22.67
CA TRP A 189 21.35 -0.10 22.74
C TRP A 189 21.91 1.33 22.65
N SER A 190 23.16 1.55 23.10
CA SER A 190 23.86 2.85 23.05
C SER A 190 24.63 3.07 21.76
N THR A 191 24.63 2.13 20.81
CA THR A 191 25.34 2.27 19.54
C THR A 191 24.61 3.28 18.65
N PRO A 192 25.28 4.33 18.15
CA PRO A 192 24.70 5.27 17.21
C PRO A 192 24.37 4.60 15.87
N ILE A 193 23.22 4.93 15.27
CA ILE A 193 22.73 4.36 14.00
C ILE A 193 23.73 4.56 12.85
N ASN A 194 24.40 5.70 12.81
CA ASN A 194 25.39 6.01 11.78
C ASN A 194 26.64 5.08 11.79
N GLU A 195 26.85 4.31 12.86
CA GLU A 195 27.94 3.32 12.92
C GLU A 195 27.55 1.97 12.31
N ILE A 196 26.24 1.71 12.17
CA ILE A 196 25.69 0.42 11.72
C ILE A 196 24.88 0.50 10.44
N MET A 197 24.58 1.72 9.96
CA MET A 197 23.80 1.90 8.73
C MET A 197 24.65 1.56 7.50
N ASP A 198 23.96 1.08 6.48
CA ASP A 198 24.48 0.92 5.14
C ASP A 198 24.31 2.24 4.38
N ASN A 199 25.40 2.82 3.96
CA ASN A 199 25.44 4.11 3.24
C ASN A 199 25.23 3.94 1.72
N GLU A 200 25.25 2.71 1.20
CA GLU A 200 24.95 2.48 -0.21
C GLU A 200 23.45 2.68 -0.45
N GLN A 201 23.13 3.79 -1.10
CA GLN A 201 21.76 4.16 -1.42
C GLN A 201 21.53 4.02 -2.93
N ILE A 202 20.52 3.24 -3.27
CA ILE A 202 19.89 3.25 -4.57
C ILE A 202 18.51 3.84 -4.34
N SER A 203 18.21 4.92 -5.02
CA SER A 203 16.93 5.62 -4.97
C SER A 203 16.53 6.02 -6.38
N ILE A 204 15.27 6.37 -6.57
CA ILE A 204 14.72 6.86 -7.83
C ILE A 204 14.07 8.23 -7.60
N SER A 205 14.06 9.07 -8.63
CA SER A 205 13.29 10.32 -8.60
C SER A 205 11.80 10.02 -8.68
N ALA A 206 10.96 10.78 -7.95
CA ALA A 206 9.52 10.68 -8.05
C ALA A 206 8.98 10.93 -9.47
N GLU A 207 9.68 11.73 -10.26
CA GLU A 207 9.35 12.04 -11.66
C GLU A 207 9.79 10.93 -12.66
N ALA A 208 10.48 9.89 -12.19
CA ALA A 208 10.96 8.83 -13.07
C ALA A 208 9.82 7.87 -13.42
N ASP A 209 9.91 7.27 -14.59
CA ASP A 209 8.98 6.29 -15.11
C ASP A 209 8.98 4.99 -14.26
N GLN A 210 7.81 4.39 -14.08
CA GLN A 210 7.62 3.14 -13.32
C GLN A 210 8.48 1.97 -13.84
N GLU A 211 8.69 1.87 -15.16
CA GLU A 211 9.59 0.86 -15.75
C GLU A 211 11.05 1.02 -15.27
N GLU A 212 11.51 2.26 -15.03
CA GLU A 212 12.85 2.49 -14.51
C GLU A 212 12.94 1.99 -13.06
N ALA A 213 11.91 2.22 -12.25
CA ALA A 213 11.82 1.69 -10.90
C ALA A 213 11.89 0.16 -10.90
N LEU A 214 11.07 -0.50 -11.71
CA LEU A 214 11.08 -1.96 -11.88
C LEU A 214 12.47 -2.48 -12.29
N LYS A 215 13.12 -1.84 -13.27
CA LYS A 215 14.47 -2.21 -13.73
C LYS A 215 15.51 -2.11 -12.62
N LEU A 216 15.42 -1.08 -11.77
CA LEU A 216 16.32 -0.91 -10.62
C LEU A 216 16.07 -1.99 -9.57
N MET A 217 14.82 -2.26 -9.21
CA MET A 217 14.47 -3.26 -8.22
C MET A 217 14.92 -4.66 -8.62
N VAL A 218 14.67 -5.06 -9.86
CA VAL A 218 15.13 -6.36 -10.41
C VAL A 218 16.66 -6.43 -10.47
N LYS A 219 17.33 -5.36 -10.94
CA LYS A 219 18.79 -5.34 -11.10
C LYS A 219 19.55 -5.49 -9.77
N TYR A 220 19.01 -4.92 -8.70
CA TYR A 220 19.66 -4.85 -7.40
C TYR A 220 19.02 -5.77 -6.34
N ASP A 221 18.07 -6.62 -6.74
CA ASP A 221 17.35 -7.56 -5.86
C ASP A 221 16.76 -6.82 -4.64
N MET A 222 16.00 -5.75 -4.92
CA MET A 222 15.45 -4.88 -3.89
C MET A 222 14.03 -5.28 -3.51
N LEU A 223 13.75 -5.33 -2.20
CA LEU A 223 12.40 -5.52 -1.65
C LEU A 223 11.61 -4.20 -1.55
N ALA A 224 12.33 -3.09 -1.51
CA ALA A 224 11.76 -1.75 -1.52
C ALA A 224 12.78 -0.77 -2.13
N LEU A 225 12.30 0.14 -2.96
CA LEU A 225 13.08 1.16 -3.64
C LEU A 225 12.69 2.55 -3.10
N PRO A 226 13.60 3.30 -2.46
CA PRO A 226 13.30 4.65 -2.00
C PRO A 226 13.03 5.62 -3.16
N VAL A 227 11.96 6.38 -3.04
CA VAL A 227 11.58 7.46 -3.94
C VAL A 227 11.95 8.80 -3.31
N VAL A 228 12.61 9.66 -4.08
CA VAL A 228 13.13 10.93 -3.59
C VAL A 228 12.75 12.11 -4.51
N ASP A 229 12.73 13.32 -3.93
CA ASP A 229 12.61 14.55 -4.70
C ASP A 229 13.97 14.99 -5.29
N LEU A 230 13.97 16.14 -5.99
CA LEU A 230 15.16 16.72 -6.59
C LEU A 230 16.24 17.15 -5.57
N ASP A 231 15.85 17.34 -4.31
CA ASP A 231 16.76 17.67 -3.19
C ASP A 231 17.23 16.42 -2.43
N ASN A 232 16.94 15.21 -2.95
CA ASN A 232 17.21 13.91 -2.32
C ASN A 232 16.47 13.69 -1.00
N ARG A 233 15.29 14.33 -0.83
CA ARG A 233 14.42 14.06 0.32
C ARG A 233 13.58 12.82 0.05
N LEU A 234 13.51 11.95 1.06
CA LEU A 234 12.74 10.73 1.00
C LEU A 234 11.23 11.06 1.05
N LEU A 235 10.52 10.70 0.00
CA LEU A 235 9.09 10.90 -0.18
C LEU A 235 8.29 9.65 0.15
N GLY A 236 8.72 8.50 -0.36
CA GLY A 236 8.05 7.22 -0.24
C GLY A 236 8.97 6.05 -0.58
N ILE A 237 8.38 4.89 -0.73
CA ILE A 237 9.03 3.69 -1.23
C ILE A 237 8.12 3.01 -2.25
N ILE A 238 8.70 2.32 -3.24
CA ILE A 238 7.98 1.33 -4.06
C ILE A 238 8.32 -0.04 -3.49
N THR A 239 7.32 -0.85 -3.22
CA THR A 239 7.50 -2.19 -2.64
C THR A 239 7.68 -3.24 -3.73
N PHE A 240 7.98 -4.48 -3.36
CA PHE A 240 8.19 -5.55 -4.34
C PHE A 240 6.88 -6.03 -4.97
N ASP A 241 5.79 -5.99 -4.25
CA ASP A 241 4.43 -6.28 -4.72
C ASP A 241 3.98 -5.26 -5.76
N ASP A 242 4.13 -3.94 -5.49
CA ASP A 242 3.88 -2.88 -6.49
C ASP A 242 4.71 -3.10 -7.77
N ALA A 243 5.98 -3.49 -7.60
CA ALA A 243 6.84 -3.79 -8.75
C ALA A 243 6.35 -4.99 -9.59
N LEU A 244 5.64 -5.96 -9.00
CA LEU A 244 5.00 -7.05 -9.74
C LEU A 244 3.77 -6.56 -10.49
N GLU A 245 2.97 -5.67 -9.90
CA GLU A 245 1.82 -5.05 -10.57
C GLU A 245 2.26 -4.23 -11.78
N ILE A 246 3.26 -3.37 -11.62
CA ILE A 246 3.89 -2.63 -12.72
C ILE A 246 4.35 -3.59 -13.83
N GLN A 247 4.95 -4.74 -13.49
CA GLN A 247 5.39 -5.73 -14.47
C GLN A 247 4.22 -6.35 -15.25
N GLU A 248 3.10 -6.60 -14.60
CA GLU A 248 1.90 -7.15 -15.24
C GLU A 248 1.25 -6.13 -16.17
N GLU A 249 1.14 -4.88 -15.77
CA GLU A 249 0.62 -3.77 -16.57
C GLU A 249 1.47 -3.57 -17.84
N GLU A 250 2.77 -3.39 -17.72
CA GLU A 250 3.70 -3.22 -18.84
C GLU A 250 3.66 -4.40 -19.82
N SER A 251 3.51 -5.62 -19.28
CA SER A 251 3.40 -6.83 -20.11
C SER A 251 2.10 -6.84 -20.92
N THR A 252 1.02 -6.35 -20.35
CA THR A 252 -0.31 -6.29 -20.98
C THR A 252 -0.34 -5.21 -22.05
N GLU A 253 0.24 -4.03 -21.80
CA GLU A 253 0.37 -2.96 -22.78
C GLU A 253 1.20 -3.41 -24.00
N ALA A 254 2.35 -4.06 -23.76
CA ALA A 254 3.20 -4.56 -24.85
C ALA A 254 2.48 -5.55 -25.77
N VAL A 255 1.56 -6.38 -25.24
CA VAL A 255 0.74 -7.31 -26.02
C VAL A 255 -0.34 -6.59 -26.82
N SER A 256 -0.96 -5.55 -26.26
CA SER A 256 -2.01 -4.78 -26.93
C SER A 256 -1.50 -3.98 -28.13
N TYR A 257 -0.26 -3.49 -28.08
CA TYR A 257 0.39 -2.77 -29.20
C TYR A 257 0.85 -3.68 -30.34
N THR A 258 0.84 -5.00 -30.16
CA THR A 258 1.30 -5.97 -31.21
C THR A 258 0.16 -6.57 -32.03
N HIS A 259 -1.08 -6.17 -31.82
CA HIS A 259 -2.27 -6.54 -32.58
C HIS A 259 -2.92 -5.31 -33.23
#